data_fceff7af786ce0bdceab87fc1ee7057a
#
_entry.id   fceff7af786ce0bdceab87fc1ee7057a
#
_cell.length_a   1.000
_cell.length_b   1.000
_cell.length_c   1.000
_cell.angle_alpha   90.00
_cell.angle_beta   90.00
_cell.angle_gamma   90.00
#
_symmetry.space_group_name_H-M   'P 1'
#
loop_
_entity.id
_entity.type
_entity.pdbx_description
1 polymer ?
#
loop_
_entity_poly.entity_id
_entity_poly.type
_entity_poly.pdbx_seq_one_letter_code
_entity_poly.pdbx_strand_id
1 'polypeptide(L)'
;VSRDIRVGLYGSGRTAGELVAALKKTGYRLTAAVVHSPRRAGQDIGVLTGGDRIGLATVSDLARAVRSGRFDVLLYAGLAGERHQEAMALCAAAGVHMVHACFVHPLIAVDEELRGRLSELAMSSGSRIVGTGMIPGLWLDVLPALLASALPAPVRIRGRRASDISSWGSDVLVHELGVGSRLAGTATRIDLLLRESAHIIADALRLAGDRVESRGGLAMASSDTVVGGVEVRAGEVEGFDQEVVVYENGAERIRLTWSGFAARTARGTAQGSDGGVELQLLGADQSEIAVHVAAPLDPYPGTAARMVSAIGGLPALPPGLHPTTALPVG
;
A
#
# COMPACT_ATOMS: atom_id res chain seq x y z
N VAL A 1 -13.08 12.26 -22.31
CA VAL A 1 -12.97 11.31 -23.44
C VAL A 1 -12.43 10.02 -22.85
N SER A 2 -13.31 9.03 -22.64
CA SER A 2 -12.93 7.68 -22.21
C SER A 2 -12.08 7.06 -23.32
N ARG A 3 -10.76 7.04 -23.16
CA ARG A 3 -9.92 6.15 -23.95
C ARG A 3 -10.23 4.73 -23.51
N ASP A 4 -10.38 3.82 -24.46
CA ASP A 4 -10.54 2.37 -24.23
C ASP A 4 -9.24 1.80 -23.65
N ILE A 5 -8.95 2.10 -22.36
CA ILE A 5 -7.70 1.72 -21.69
C ILE A 5 -7.75 0.23 -21.40
N ARG A 6 -6.75 -0.47 -21.90
CA ARG A 6 -6.55 -1.90 -21.69
C ARG A 6 -5.70 -2.11 -20.44
N VAL A 7 -6.16 -2.97 -19.55
CA VAL A 7 -5.53 -3.24 -18.26
C VAL A 7 -5.00 -4.67 -18.23
N GLY A 8 -3.74 -4.82 -17.81
CA GLY A 8 -3.17 -6.07 -17.35
C GLY A 8 -3.26 -6.16 -15.83
N LEU A 9 -3.47 -7.35 -15.29
CA LEU A 9 -3.48 -7.62 -13.87
C LEU A 9 -2.36 -8.62 -13.53
N TYR A 10 -1.52 -8.30 -12.55
CA TYR A 10 -0.60 -9.27 -11.95
C TYR A 10 -1.06 -9.65 -10.55
N GLY A 11 -1.20 -10.96 -10.31
CA GLY A 11 -1.63 -11.51 -9.03
C GLY A 11 -2.95 -12.26 -9.13
N SER A 12 -3.23 -13.09 -8.13
CA SER A 12 -4.48 -13.86 -8.00
C SER A 12 -4.90 -14.02 -6.54
N GLY A 13 -4.41 -13.14 -5.66
CA GLY A 13 -4.80 -13.07 -4.26
C GLY A 13 -6.01 -12.15 -4.04
N ARG A 14 -6.26 -11.81 -2.79
CA ARG A 14 -7.41 -10.99 -2.39
C ARG A 14 -7.44 -9.61 -3.09
N THR A 15 -6.32 -8.90 -3.11
CA THR A 15 -6.24 -7.61 -3.82
C THR A 15 -6.60 -7.74 -5.31
N ALA A 16 -6.15 -8.82 -5.97
CA ALA A 16 -6.49 -9.07 -7.37
C ALA A 16 -8.01 -9.29 -7.56
N GLY A 17 -8.66 -9.99 -6.63
CA GLY A 17 -10.12 -10.17 -6.64
C GLY A 17 -10.87 -8.84 -6.56
N GLU A 18 -10.47 -7.98 -5.65
CA GLU A 18 -11.04 -6.64 -5.50
C GLU A 18 -10.79 -5.75 -6.73
N LEU A 19 -9.61 -5.86 -7.36
CA LEU A 19 -9.32 -5.16 -8.62
C LEU A 19 -10.21 -5.65 -9.77
N VAL A 20 -10.42 -6.96 -9.90
CA VAL A 20 -11.37 -7.52 -10.89
C VAL A 20 -12.76 -6.97 -10.66
N ALA A 21 -13.24 -6.94 -9.40
CA ALA A 21 -14.55 -6.40 -9.05
C ALA A 21 -14.65 -4.88 -9.30
N ALA A 22 -13.60 -4.11 -8.98
CA ALA A 22 -13.56 -2.66 -9.20
C ALA A 22 -13.56 -2.32 -10.71
N LEU A 23 -12.77 -3.04 -11.51
CA LEU A 23 -12.68 -2.81 -12.96
C LEU A 23 -14.02 -3.04 -13.66
N LYS A 24 -14.85 -3.98 -13.22
CA LYS A 24 -16.20 -4.21 -13.76
C LYS A 24 -17.12 -2.98 -13.67
N LYS A 25 -16.82 -2.04 -12.76
CA LYS A 25 -17.60 -0.81 -12.55
C LYS A 25 -17.06 0.39 -13.33
N THR A 26 -16.04 0.19 -14.15
CA THR A 26 -15.39 1.23 -14.95
C THR A 26 -15.50 0.94 -16.45
N GLY A 27 -15.07 1.88 -17.28
CA GLY A 27 -14.91 1.66 -18.74
C GLY A 27 -13.57 0.99 -19.11
N TYR A 28 -12.73 0.61 -18.15
CA TYR A 28 -11.45 -0.05 -18.41
C TYR A 28 -11.64 -1.52 -18.75
N ARG A 29 -10.86 -2.03 -19.69
CA ARG A 29 -10.96 -3.44 -20.11
C ARG A 29 -9.80 -4.26 -19.56
N LEU A 30 -10.08 -5.29 -18.76
CA LEU A 30 -9.10 -6.29 -18.36
C LEU A 30 -8.80 -7.22 -19.55
N THR A 31 -7.59 -7.15 -20.09
CA THR A 31 -7.18 -7.84 -21.33
C THR A 31 -6.07 -8.87 -21.14
N ALA A 32 -5.40 -8.85 -19.99
CA ALA A 32 -4.37 -9.82 -19.62
C ALA A 32 -4.39 -10.08 -18.11
N ALA A 33 -4.10 -11.29 -17.70
CA ALA A 33 -3.93 -11.67 -16.30
C ALA A 33 -2.67 -12.54 -16.15
N VAL A 34 -1.77 -12.12 -15.26
CA VAL A 34 -0.50 -12.79 -14.99
C VAL A 34 -0.49 -13.32 -13.57
N VAL A 35 -0.05 -14.54 -13.38
CA VAL A 35 0.07 -15.17 -12.06
C VAL A 35 1.50 -15.58 -11.79
N HIS A 36 1.89 -15.53 -10.50
CA HIS A 36 3.24 -15.91 -10.09
C HIS A 36 3.48 -17.43 -10.30
N SER A 37 2.51 -18.26 -9.92
CA SER A 37 2.67 -19.71 -9.98
C SER A 37 2.30 -20.27 -11.35
N PRO A 38 3.19 -21.00 -12.05
CA PRO A 38 2.86 -21.69 -13.29
C PRO A 38 1.67 -22.66 -13.16
N ARG A 39 1.43 -23.21 -11.97
CA ARG A 39 0.30 -24.12 -11.70
C ARG A 39 -1.07 -23.44 -11.84
N ARG A 40 -1.13 -22.12 -11.77
CA ARG A 40 -2.34 -21.31 -11.94
C ARG A 40 -2.49 -20.76 -13.36
N ALA A 41 -1.50 -20.97 -14.24
CA ALA A 41 -1.58 -20.57 -15.64
C ALA A 41 -2.66 -21.40 -16.38
N GLY A 42 -3.36 -20.75 -17.31
CA GLY A 42 -4.46 -21.33 -18.06
C GLY A 42 -5.81 -21.30 -17.34
N GLN A 43 -5.84 -20.99 -16.05
CA GLN A 43 -7.08 -20.87 -15.29
C GLN A 43 -7.71 -19.49 -15.50
N ASP A 44 -9.03 -19.41 -15.38
CA ASP A 44 -9.74 -18.14 -15.49
C ASP A 44 -9.48 -17.25 -14.26
N ILE A 45 -9.09 -16.00 -14.49
CA ILE A 45 -8.74 -15.09 -13.39
C ILE A 45 -9.93 -14.77 -12.49
N GLY A 46 -11.14 -14.68 -13.01
CA GLY A 46 -12.35 -14.48 -12.22
C GLY A 46 -12.54 -15.62 -11.22
N VAL A 47 -12.41 -16.87 -11.67
CA VAL A 47 -12.52 -18.07 -10.82
C VAL A 47 -11.37 -18.12 -9.80
N LEU A 48 -10.13 -17.85 -10.23
CA LEU A 48 -8.95 -17.85 -9.34
C LEU A 48 -9.06 -16.82 -8.19
N THR A 49 -9.79 -15.76 -8.41
CA THR A 49 -10.01 -14.69 -7.42
C THR A 49 -11.33 -14.84 -6.64
N GLY A 50 -11.97 -16.00 -6.76
CA GLY A 50 -13.18 -16.32 -5.99
C GLY A 50 -14.48 -15.73 -6.54
N GLY A 51 -14.47 -15.21 -7.77
CA GLY A 51 -15.63 -14.66 -8.44
C GLY A 51 -16.11 -15.52 -9.63
N ASP A 52 -17.02 -14.94 -10.41
CA ASP A 52 -17.54 -15.58 -11.62
C ASP A 52 -16.50 -15.66 -12.72
N ARG A 53 -16.66 -16.64 -13.58
CA ARG A 53 -15.85 -16.77 -14.80
C ARG A 53 -16.02 -15.54 -15.69
N ILE A 54 -14.89 -14.98 -16.14
CA ILE A 54 -14.86 -13.78 -17.01
C ILE A 54 -14.31 -14.07 -18.42
N GLY A 55 -13.89 -15.28 -18.70
CA GLY A 55 -13.37 -15.70 -20.00
C GLY A 55 -11.90 -15.32 -20.26
N LEU A 56 -11.14 -14.91 -19.23
CA LEU A 56 -9.75 -14.50 -19.36
C LEU A 56 -8.82 -15.49 -18.68
N ALA A 57 -8.10 -16.27 -19.49
CA ALA A 57 -7.10 -17.22 -19.01
C ALA A 57 -5.83 -16.51 -18.54
N THR A 58 -5.28 -16.95 -17.42
CA THR A 58 -4.03 -16.44 -16.86
C THR A 58 -2.79 -17.00 -17.58
N VAL A 59 -1.70 -16.24 -17.55
CA VAL A 59 -0.37 -16.66 -17.99
C VAL A 59 0.64 -16.50 -16.83
N SER A 60 1.78 -17.19 -16.88
CA SER A 60 2.82 -17.06 -15.85
C SER A 60 4.09 -16.31 -16.30
N ASP A 61 4.22 -16.04 -17.59
CA ASP A 61 5.34 -15.30 -18.17
C ASP A 61 5.00 -13.80 -18.23
N LEU A 62 5.47 -13.06 -17.23
CA LEU A 62 5.26 -11.60 -17.14
C LEU A 62 5.95 -10.87 -18.31
N ALA A 63 7.18 -11.24 -18.65
CA ALA A 63 7.95 -10.57 -19.69
C ALA A 63 7.27 -10.71 -21.06
N ARG A 64 6.76 -11.90 -21.37
CA ARG A 64 5.97 -12.14 -22.59
C ARG A 64 4.65 -11.38 -22.57
N ALA A 65 3.97 -11.34 -21.41
CA ALA A 65 2.71 -10.61 -21.28
C ALA A 65 2.90 -9.10 -21.52
N VAL A 66 3.93 -8.49 -20.93
CA VAL A 66 4.25 -7.06 -21.11
C VAL A 66 4.60 -6.78 -22.59
N ARG A 67 5.45 -7.59 -23.20
CA ARG A 67 5.84 -7.43 -24.61
C ARG A 67 4.72 -7.72 -25.61
N SER A 68 3.63 -8.34 -25.18
CA SER A 68 2.52 -8.70 -26.09
C SER A 68 1.71 -7.50 -26.60
N GLY A 69 1.85 -6.31 -25.99
CA GLY A 69 1.10 -5.12 -26.33
C GLY A 69 -0.40 -5.23 -26.07
N ARG A 70 -0.82 -6.17 -25.24
CA ARG A 70 -2.25 -6.41 -24.94
C ARG A 70 -2.85 -5.42 -23.96
N PHE A 71 -2.03 -4.71 -23.19
CA PHE A 71 -2.49 -3.74 -22.17
C PHE A 71 -1.59 -2.50 -22.15
N ASP A 72 -2.16 -1.41 -21.71
CA ASP A 72 -1.52 -0.10 -21.62
C ASP A 72 -1.05 0.17 -20.19
N VAL A 73 -1.72 -0.42 -19.21
CA VAL A 73 -1.45 -0.27 -17.76
C VAL A 73 -1.43 -1.65 -17.09
N LEU A 74 -0.42 -1.91 -16.28
CA LEU A 74 -0.36 -3.07 -15.39
C LEU A 74 -0.80 -2.67 -13.98
N LEU A 75 -1.86 -3.30 -13.45
CA LEU A 75 -2.19 -3.29 -12.02
C LEU A 75 -1.44 -4.44 -11.33
N TYR A 76 -0.47 -4.11 -10.50
CA TYR A 76 0.34 -5.11 -9.82
C TYR A 76 -0.18 -5.34 -8.40
N ALA A 77 -0.76 -6.51 -8.16
CA ALA A 77 -1.31 -6.98 -6.89
C ALA A 77 -0.49 -8.14 -6.29
N GLY A 78 0.82 -8.16 -6.56
CA GLY A 78 1.78 -9.06 -5.93
C GLY A 78 2.44 -8.44 -4.70
N LEU A 79 3.29 -9.22 -4.04
CA LEU A 79 4.12 -8.77 -2.92
C LEU A 79 5.29 -7.90 -3.42
N ALA A 80 5.85 -7.09 -2.52
CA ALA A 80 7.10 -6.39 -2.74
C ALA A 80 8.27 -7.39 -2.85
N GLY A 81 9.37 -7.00 -3.50
CA GLY A 81 10.55 -7.82 -3.68
C GLY A 81 10.97 -7.94 -5.15
N GLU A 82 11.79 -8.94 -5.48
CA GLU A 82 12.41 -9.11 -6.80
C GLU A 82 11.39 -9.11 -7.96
N ARG A 83 10.27 -9.80 -7.80
CA ARG A 83 9.22 -9.84 -8.83
C ARG A 83 8.56 -8.49 -9.07
N HIS A 84 8.42 -7.69 -8.03
CA HIS A 84 7.92 -6.33 -8.16
C HIS A 84 8.93 -5.44 -8.92
N GLN A 85 10.21 -5.56 -8.57
CA GLN A 85 11.29 -4.84 -9.26
C GLN A 85 11.39 -5.25 -10.74
N GLU A 86 11.29 -6.55 -11.03
CA GLU A 86 11.22 -7.08 -12.40
C GLU A 86 10.02 -6.49 -13.16
N ALA A 87 8.84 -6.46 -12.53
CA ALA A 87 7.63 -5.89 -13.15
C ALA A 87 7.80 -4.40 -13.47
N MET A 88 8.38 -3.62 -12.57
CA MET A 88 8.69 -2.21 -12.80
C MET A 88 9.64 -2.03 -13.98
N ALA A 89 10.74 -2.80 -14.02
CA ALA A 89 11.73 -2.71 -15.09
C ALA A 89 11.14 -3.08 -16.46
N LEU A 90 10.35 -4.16 -16.53
CA LEU A 90 9.69 -4.60 -17.77
C LEU A 90 8.67 -3.55 -18.25
N CYS A 91 7.85 -3.02 -17.36
CA CYS A 91 6.87 -1.97 -17.70
C CYS A 91 7.58 -0.68 -18.12
N ALA A 92 8.60 -0.25 -17.37
CA ALA A 92 9.40 0.91 -17.70
C ALA A 92 10.03 0.81 -19.10
N ALA A 93 10.64 -0.33 -19.41
CA ALA A 93 11.28 -0.53 -20.72
C ALA A 93 10.29 -0.64 -21.89
N ALA A 94 9.09 -1.16 -21.65
CA ALA A 94 8.09 -1.40 -22.69
C ALA A 94 7.12 -0.23 -22.91
N GLY A 95 7.23 0.87 -22.17
CA GLY A 95 6.28 1.99 -22.24
C GLY A 95 4.90 1.67 -21.65
N VAL A 96 4.79 0.56 -20.90
CA VAL A 96 3.59 0.18 -20.18
C VAL A 96 3.54 0.94 -18.86
N HIS A 97 2.42 1.57 -18.53
CA HIS A 97 2.25 2.20 -17.22
C HIS A 97 2.05 1.13 -16.14
N MET A 98 2.38 1.47 -14.89
CA MET A 98 2.18 0.54 -13.77
C MET A 98 1.60 1.24 -12.55
N VAL A 99 0.58 0.63 -11.94
CA VAL A 99 0.06 1.01 -10.63
C VAL A 99 0.20 -0.18 -9.70
N HIS A 100 0.72 0.04 -8.50
CA HIS A 100 0.97 -1.01 -7.51
C HIS A 100 0.66 -0.56 -6.08
N ALA A 101 0.60 -1.50 -5.13
CA ALA A 101 0.39 -1.25 -3.71
C ALA A 101 1.60 -1.64 -2.83
N CYS A 102 2.80 -1.73 -3.42
CA CYS A 102 4.00 -2.20 -2.72
C CYS A 102 4.72 -1.11 -1.93
N PHE A 103 4.67 0.12 -2.41
CA PHE A 103 5.18 1.32 -1.75
C PHE A 103 4.46 2.55 -2.33
N VAL A 104 4.63 3.72 -1.73
CA VAL A 104 3.98 4.97 -2.16
C VAL A 104 4.95 6.14 -2.33
N HIS A 105 6.19 5.96 -1.87
CA HIS A 105 7.24 6.97 -1.95
C HIS A 105 8.53 6.38 -2.52
N PRO A 106 8.78 6.49 -3.83
CA PRO A 106 9.90 5.81 -4.48
C PRO A 106 11.28 6.25 -3.97
N LEU A 107 11.44 7.48 -3.46
CA LEU A 107 12.72 7.95 -2.90
C LEU A 107 13.09 7.22 -1.60
N ILE A 108 12.12 6.71 -0.88
CA ILE A 108 12.32 6.02 0.40
C ILE A 108 12.37 4.50 0.21
N ALA A 109 11.51 3.98 -0.67
CA ALA A 109 11.29 2.54 -0.81
C ALA A 109 12.22 1.87 -1.83
N VAL A 110 12.83 2.64 -2.73
CA VAL A 110 13.67 2.11 -3.82
C VAL A 110 15.08 2.68 -3.70
N ASP A 111 16.09 1.80 -3.69
CA ASP A 111 17.48 2.24 -3.68
C ASP A 111 17.81 3.16 -4.88
N GLU A 112 18.82 3.98 -4.71
CA GLU A 112 19.15 5.05 -5.67
C GLU A 112 19.53 4.50 -7.04
N GLU A 113 20.30 3.41 -7.10
CA GLU A 113 20.75 2.82 -8.36
C GLU A 113 19.57 2.26 -9.16
N LEU A 114 18.72 1.45 -8.51
CA LEU A 114 17.52 0.89 -9.14
C LEU A 114 16.56 2.00 -9.57
N ARG A 115 16.36 3.01 -8.73
CA ARG A 115 15.50 4.15 -9.04
C ARG A 115 16.01 4.94 -10.25
N GLY A 116 17.32 5.20 -10.33
CA GLY A 116 17.95 5.85 -11.49
C GLY A 116 17.68 5.08 -12.78
N ARG A 117 17.99 3.77 -12.80
CA ARG A 117 17.73 2.91 -13.96
C ARG A 117 16.26 2.88 -14.38
N LEU A 118 15.35 2.72 -13.42
CA LEU A 118 13.91 2.71 -13.71
C LEU A 118 13.43 4.05 -14.26
N SER A 119 13.95 5.17 -13.75
CA SER A 119 13.60 6.51 -14.21
C SER A 119 14.07 6.73 -15.65
N GLU A 120 15.30 6.34 -15.98
CA GLU A 120 15.83 6.43 -17.36
C GLU A 120 14.99 5.61 -18.34
N LEU A 121 14.69 4.35 -18.02
CA LEU A 121 13.83 3.49 -18.83
C LEU A 121 12.45 4.09 -19.01
N ALA A 122 11.84 4.58 -17.94
CA ALA A 122 10.49 5.16 -17.99
C ALA A 122 10.46 6.46 -18.79
N MET A 123 11.46 7.33 -18.65
CA MET A 123 11.58 8.55 -19.45
C MET A 123 11.75 8.26 -20.94
N SER A 124 12.58 7.28 -21.29
CA SER A 124 12.82 6.93 -22.69
C SER A 124 11.62 6.30 -23.38
N SER A 125 10.81 5.56 -22.66
CA SER A 125 9.66 4.79 -23.17
C SER A 125 8.32 5.53 -23.05
N GLY A 126 8.24 6.55 -22.20
CA GLY A 126 7.00 7.23 -21.83
C GLY A 126 6.19 6.54 -20.73
N SER A 127 6.76 5.55 -20.05
CA SER A 127 6.10 4.84 -18.96
C SER A 127 5.92 5.73 -17.71
N ARG A 128 4.90 5.42 -16.91
CA ARG A 128 4.63 6.05 -15.62
C ARG A 128 4.36 4.96 -14.60
N ILE A 129 5.09 5.00 -13.50
CA ILE A 129 4.99 4.01 -12.41
C ILE A 129 4.62 4.74 -11.14
N VAL A 130 3.54 4.32 -10.49
CA VAL A 130 3.06 4.94 -9.25
C VAL A 130 2.56 3.88 -8.29
N GLY A 131 2.94 4.04 -7.03
CA GLY A 131 2.39 3.26 -5.93
C GLY A 131 1.25 4.00 -5.24
N THR A 132 0.19 3.30 -4.88
CA THR A 132 -0.93 3.86 -4.12
C THR A 132 -1.69 2.76 -3.38
N GLY A 133 -2.47 3.16 -2.38
CA GLY A 133 -3.25 2.25 -1.55
C GLY A 133 -4.03 3.01 -0.48
N MET A 134 -4.33 2.33 0.60
CA MET A 134 -5.02 2.92 1.75
C MET A 134 -4.05 3.28 2.88
N ILE A 135 -3.10 2.37 3.19
CA ILE A 135 -2.04 2.57 4.17
C ILE A 135 -0.83 1.74 3.73
N PRO A 136 0.20 2.40 3.20
CA PRO A 136 0.27 3.80 2.81
C PRO A 136 -0.56 4.10 1.54
N GLY A 137 -0.84 5.38 1.30
CA GLY A 137 -1.46 5.88 0.07
C GLY A 137 -2.69 6.76 0.27
N LEU A 138 -3.27 6.82 1.50
CA LEU A 138 -4.40 7.70 1.78
C LEU A 138 -4.47 8.15 3.24
N TRP A 139 -4.69 7.21 4.19
CA TRP A 139 -5.17 7.56 5.53
C TRP A 139 -4.13 8.25 6.41
N LEU A 140 -2.88 7.76 6.40
CA LEU A 140 -1.81 8.29 7.25
C LEU A 140 -0.77 9.12 6.48
N ASP A 141 -1.11 9.56 5.28
CA ASP A 141 -0.21 10.34 4.40
C ASP A 141 -0.96 11.38 3.58
N VAL A 142 -1.63 11.02 2.50
CA VAL A 142 -2.29 11.98 1.59
C VAL A 142 -3.37 12.78 2.32
N LEU A 143 -4.21 12.14 3.13
CA LEU A 143 -5.29 12.84 3.84
C LEU A 143 -4.78 13.84 4.86
N PRO A 144 -3.90 13.48 5.83
CA PRO A 144 -3.35 14.48 6.75
C PRO A 144 -2.52 15.55 6.05
N ALA A 145 -1.79 15.24 4.99
CA ALA A 145 -1.07 16.25 4.19
C ALA A 145 -2.04 17.26 3.56
N LEU A 146 -3.15 16.80 3.01
CA LEU A 146 -4.19 17.67 2.45
C LEU A 146 -4.83 18.55 3.54
N LEU A 147 -5.24 17.96 4.66
CA LEU A 147 -5.89 18.67 5.76
C LEU A 147 -4.98 19.72 6.40
N ALA A 148 -3.68 19.46 6.47
CA ALA A 148 -2.70 20.38 7.02
C ALA A 148 -2.64 21.71 6.24
N SER A 149 -3.00 21.72 4.95
CA SER A 149 -3.05 22.94 4.14
C SER A 149 -4.11 23.96 4.61
N ALA A 150 -5.06 23.53 5.42
CA ALA A 150 -6.13 24.38 5.99
C ALA A 150 -5.73 25.02 7.34
N LEU A 151 -4.53 24.71 7.87
CA LEU A 151 -4.09 25.20 9.18
C LEU A 151 -2.89 26.14 9.04
N PRO A 152 -2.77 27.17 9.91
CA PRO A 152 -1.59 28.00 9.96
C PRO A 152 -0.34 27.21 10.35
N ALA A 153 0.73 27.37 9.57
CA ALA A 153 2.04 26.75 9.86
C ALA A 153 2.71 27.41 11.07
N PRO A 154 3.50 26.67 11.84
CA PRO A 154 3.83 25.26 11.72
C PRO A 154 2.72 24.31 12.23
N VAL A 155 2.42 23.29 11.46
CA VAL A 155 1.40 22.28 11.83
C VAL A 155 2.06 21.08 12.53
N ARG A 156 1.41 20.53 13.56
CA ARG A 156 1.71 19.22 14.16
C ARG A 156 0.65 18.21 13.75
N ILE A 157 1.07 17.00 13.43
CA ILE A 157 0.19 15.94 12.96
C ILE A 157 0.38 14.69 13.82
N ARG A 158 -0.73 14.16 14.32
CA ARG A 158 -0.80 12.83 14.93
C ARG A 158 -1.79 11.98 14.15
N GLY A 159 -1.32 10.84 13.67
CA GLY A 159 -2.13 9.85 12.97
C GLY A 159 -2.05 8.51 13.66
N ARG A 160 -3.18 7.86 13.86
CA ARG A 160 -3.26 6.52 14.42
C ARG A 160 -4.12 5.63 13.54
N ARG A 161 -3.67 4.41 13.34
CA ARG A 161 -4.42 3.33 12.71
C ARG A 161 -4.42 2.11 13.62
N ALA A 162 -5.60 1.56 13.88
CA ALA A 162 -5.76 0.21 14.42
C ALA A 162 -6.32 -0.70 13.32
N SER A 163 -5.76 -1.90 13.18
CA SER A 163 -6.16 -2.87 12.15
C SER A 163 -6.48 -4.23 12.78
N ASP A 164 -7.62 -4.79 12.40
CA ASP A 164 -7.82 -6.22 12.55
C ASP A 164 -7.11 -6.95 11.42
N ILE A 165 -6.04 -7.67 11.75
CA ILE A 165 -5.24 -8.42 10.79
C ILE A 165 -5.75 -9.84 10.54
N SER A 166 -6.77 -10.30 11.27
CA SER A 166 -7.32 -11.65 11.12
C SER A 166 -7.85 -11.95 9.70
N SER A 167 -8.22 -10.90 8.97
CA SER A 167 -8.69 -11.01 7.59
C SER A 167 -7.58 -10.89 6.54
N TRP A 168 -6.32 -10.68 6.95
CA TRP A 168 -5.20 -10.57 6.00
C TRP A 168 -4.83 -11.95 5.44
N GLY A 169 -4.30 -11.97 4.22
CA GLY A 169 -3.90 -13.23 3.60
C GLY A 169 -2.76 -13.90 4.37
N SER A 170 -2.77 -15.23 4.43
CA SER A 170 -1.74 -16.02 5.14
C SER A 170 -0.32 -15.68 4.69
N ASP A 171 -0.11 -15.41 3.40
CA ASP A 171 1.20 -15.03 2.86
C ASP A 171 1.69 -13.70 3.48
N VAL A 172 0.80 -12.72 3.66
CA VAL A 172 1.13 -11.44 4.32
C VAL A 172 1.40 -11.66 5.79
N LEU A 173 0.55 -12.42 6.48
CA LEU A 173 0.71 -12.69 7.92
C LEU A 173 2.03 -13.40 8.22
N VAL A 174 2.35 -14.44 7.47
CA VAL A 174 3.53 -15.27 7.73
C VAL A 174 4.81 -14.64 7.16
N HIS A 175 4.79 -14.20 5.90
CA HIS A 175 6.03 -13.79 5.20
C HIS A 175 6.37 -12.31 5.35
N GLU A 176 5.38 -11.43 5.52
CA GLU A 176 5.65 -9.99 5.71
C GLU A 176 5.63 -9.58 7.19
N LEU A 177 4.76 -10.18 8.02
CA LEU A 177 4.66 -9.83 9.45
C LEU A 177 5.33 -10.84 10.38
N GLY A 178 5.65 -12.05 9.91
CA GLY A 178 6.25 -13.09 10.73
C GLY A 178 5.31 -13.72 11.76
N VAL A 179 3.99 -13.63 11.58
CA VAL A 179 3.00 -14.23 12.49
C VAL A 179 3.25 -15.73 12.63
N GLY A 180 3.22 -16.25 13.88
CA GLY A 180 3.54 -17.63 14.22
C GLY A 180 5.04 -17.94 14.30
N SER A 181 5.92 -16.94 14.16
CA SER A 181 7.36 -17.10 14.33
C SER A 181 7.84 -16.58 15.68
N ARG A 182 9.08 -16.96 16.08
CA ARG A 182 9.75 -16.44 17.27
C ARG A 182 10.70 -15.29 16.98
N LEU A 183 10.47 -14.58 15.87
CA LEU A 183 11.23 -13.38 15.56
C LEU A 183 10.93 -12.31 16.62
N ALA A 184 11.99 -11.71 17.15
CA ALA A 184 11.86 -10.55 18.03
C ALA A 184 12.44 -9.34 17.33
N GLY A 185 11.89 -8.17 17.57
CA GLY A 185 12.44 -6.92 17.06
C GLY A 185 11.43 -6.04 16.33
N THR A 186 11.93 -5.26 15.39
CA THR A 186 11.15 -4.28 14.64
C THR A 186 10.22 -4.97 13.63
N ALA A 187 8.99 -4.48 13.51
CA ALA A 187 8.09 -4.85 12.43
C ALA A 187 8.57 -4.16 11.14
N THR A 188 9.68 -4.64 10.57
CA THR A 188 10.48 -3.95 9.53
C THR A 188 9.63 -3.49 8.35
N ARG A 189 8.69 -4.33 7.89
CA ARG A 189 7.80 -3.95 6.79
C ARG A 189 6.86 -2.81 7.17
N ILE A 190 6.27 -2.87 8.34
CA ILE A 190 5.36 -1.84 8.86
C ILE A 190 6.12 -0.53 9.12
N ASP A 191 7.32 -0.62 9.69
CA ASP A 191 8.18 0.54 9.90
C ASP A 191 8.47 1.28 8.59
N LEU A 192 8.86 0.54 7.55
CA LEU A 192 9.11 1.12 6.22
C LEU A 192 7.88 1.85 5.68
N LEU A 193 6.70 1.22 5.74
CA LEU A 193 5.46 1.81 5.24
C LEU A 193 5.06 3.08 6.03
N LEU A 194 5.24 3.09 7.36
CA LEU A 194 5.00 4.29 8.16
C LEU A 194 6.02 5.40 7.89
N ARG A 195 7.28 5.05 7.65
CA ARG A 195 8.31 6.02 7.24
C ARG A 195 7.97 6.66 5.90
N GLU A 196 7.49 5.88 4.92
CA GLU A 196 7.01 6.42 3.65
C GLU A 196 5.88 7.43 3.87
N SER A 197 4.87 7.07 4.66
CA SER A 197 3.76 7.96 5.01
C SER A 197 4.25 9.24 5.71
N ALA A 198 5.18 9.11 6.66
CA ALA A 198 5.74 10.26 7.36
C ALA A 198 6.53 11.19 6.43
N HIS A 199 7.28 10.65 5.46
CA HIS A 199 8.00 11.46 4.47
C HIS A 199 7.04 12.16 3.51
N ILE A 200 5.97 11.52 3.07
CA ILE A 200 4.93 12.16 2.26
C ILE A 200 4.36 13.40 2.96
N ILE A 201 4.07 13.29 4.26
CA ILE A 201 3.60 14.43 5.06
C ILE A 201 4.70 15.48 5.18
N ALA A 202 5.95 15.06 5.50
CA ALA A 202 7.07 15.97 5.66
C ALA A 202 7.32 16.79 4.39
N ASP A 203 7.31 16.13 3.22
CA ASP A 203 7.46 16.79 1.93
C ASP A 203 6.33 17.80 1.66
N ALA A 204 5.06 17.40 1.93
CA ALA A 204 3.92 18.28 1.75
C ALA A 204 3.98 19.52 2.66
N LEU A 205 4.48 19.38 3.88
CA LEU A 205 4.68 20.46 4.85
C LEU A 205 6.01 21.19 4.66
N ARG A 206 6.87 20.74 3.73
CA ARG A 206 8.22 21.27 3.50
C ARG A 206 9.09 21.26 4.78
N LEU A 207 8.95 20.20 5.58
CA LEU A 207 9.76 20.03 6.79
C LEU A 207 11.18 19.63 6.40
N ALA A 208 12.18 20.22 7.07
CA ALA A 208 13.57 19.83 6.92
C ALA A 208 13.85 18.41 7.46
N GLY A 209 13.04 17.95 8.43
CA GLY A 209 13.05 16.58 8.95
C GLY A 209 14.44 16.16 9.45
N ASP A 210 14.94 16.84 10.49
CA ASP A 210 16.31 16.65 11.00
C ASP A 210 16.49 15.31 11.74
N ARG A 211 15.39 14.68 12.18
CA ARG A 211 15.42 13.38 12.86
C ARG A 211 14.14 12.60 12.67
N VAL A 212 14.28 11.33 12.30
CA VAL A 212 13.17 10.36 12.21
C VAL A 212 13.44 9.21 13.17
N GLU A 213 12.55 8.97 14.11
CA GLU A 213 12.64 7.88 15.07
C GLU A 213 11.55 6.84 14.81
N SER A 214 11.90 5.57 14.98
CA SER A 214 10.96 4.45 15.00
C SER A 214 10.94 3.82 16.38
N ARG A 215 9.76 3.46 16.84
CA ARG A 215 9.52 2.84 18.15
C ARG A 215 8.51 1.71 18.00
N GLY A 216 8.52 0.79 18.97
CA GLY A 216 7.64 -0.38 18.95
C GLY A 216 8.20 -1.53 18.13
N GLY A 217 7.36 -2.38 17.57
CA GLY A 217 7.76 -3.54 16.80
C GLY A 217 6.74 -4.67 16.78
N LEU A 218 7.23 -5.90 16.72
CA LEU A 218 6.41 -7.10 16.73
C LEU A 218 5.80 -7.34 18.11
N ALA A 219 4.52 -7.68 18.16
CA ALA A 219 3.79 -8.03 19.36
C ALA A 219 3.77 -9.55 19.53
N MET A 220 4.17 -10.01 20.74
CA MET A 220 4.29 -11.42 21.04
C MET A 220 3.06 -11.92 21.78
N ALA A 221 2.54 -13.09 21.41
CA ALA A 221 1.41 -13.72 22.05
C ALA A 221 1.72 -14.09 23.51
N SER A 222 0.85 -13.71 24.40
CA SER A 222 0.93 -14.10 25.84
C SER A 222 0.40 -15.51 26.12
N SER A 223 -0.37 -16.08 25.19
CA SER A 223 -0.97 -17.42 25.23
C SER A 223 -1.20 -17.91 23.81
N ASP A 224 -1.40 -19.22 23.66
CA ASP A 224 -1.73 -19.81 22.36
C ASP A 224 -3.00 -19.18 21.80
N THR A 225 -2.97 -18.85 20.50
CA THR A 225 -4.07 -18.17 19.79
C THR A 225 -4.06 -18.54 18.30
N VAL A 226 -5.03 -18.00 17.53
CA VAL A 226 -5.08 -18.14 16.07
C VAL A 226 -5.26 -16.75 15.46
N VAL A 227 -4.42 -16.42 14.49
CA VAL A 227 -4.46 -15.14 13.77
C VAL A 227 -4.65 -15.42 12.28
N GLY A 228 -5.82 -15.09 11.73
CA GLY A 228 -6.10 -15.29 10.30
C GLY A 228 -5.92 -16.75 9.82
N GLY A 229 -6.18 -17.73 10.69
CA GLY A 229 -5.98 -19.16 10.40
C GLY A 229 -4.55 -19.67 10.64
N VAL A 230 -3.63 -18.81 11.09
CA VAL A 230 -2.27 -19.19 11.49
C VAL A 230 -2.28 -19.53 12.99
N GLU A 231 -1.85 -20.72 13.37
CA GLU A 231 -1.64 -21.10 14.77
C GLU A 231 -0.44 -20.32 15.34
N VAL A 232 -0.63 -19.69 16.48
CA VAL A 232 0.38 -18.88 17.19
C VAL A 232 0.49 -19.36 18.62
N ARG A 233 1.68 -19.76 19.02
CA ARG A 233 1.96 -20.20 20.39
C ARG A 233 2.38 -19.02 21.27
N ALA A 234 2.25 -19.18 22.57
CA ALA A 234 2.80 -18.24 23.54
C ALA A 234 4.28 -17.95 23.24
N GLY A 235 4.64 -16.67 23.15
CA GLY A 235 5.98 -16.22 22.79
C GLY A 235 6.28 -16.19 21.29
N GLU A 236 5.29 -16.39 20.43
CA GLU A 236 5.37 -16.17 18.98
C GLU A 236 4.66 -14.87 18.57
N VAL A 237 4.97 -14.36 17.40
CA VAL A 237 4.40 -13.11 16.88
C VAL A 237 2.90 -13.26 16.63
N GLU A 238 2.08 -12.43 17.26
CA GLU A 238 0.63 -12.34 17.04
C GLU A 238 0.18 -11.06 16.32
N GLY A 239 1.08 -10.07 16.20
CA GLY A 239 0.74 -8.77 15.62
C GLY A 239 1.90 -7.79 15.69
N PHE A 240 1.56 -6.50 15.67
CA PHE A 240 2.55 -5.42 15.74
C PHE A 240 1.95 -4.16 16.37
N ASP A 241 2.85 -3.34 16.94
CA ASP A 241 2.57 -1.97 17.35
C ASP A 241 3.77 -1.12 16.99
N GLN A 242 3.65 -0.30 15.96
CA GLN A 242 4.75 0.46 15.37
C GLN A 242 4.42 1.96 15.36
N GLU A 243 5.41 2.77 15.73
CA GLU A 243 5.35 4.22 15.71
C GLU A 243 6.53 4.80 14.92
N VAL A 244 6.26 5.87 14.16
CA VAL A 244 7.27 6.71 13.52
C VAL A 244 7.04 8.16 13.93
N VAL A 245 8.11 8.84 14.37
CA VAL A 245 8.08 10.24 14.79
C VAL A 245 9.09 11.03 13.98
N VAL A 246 8.63 12.15 13.39
CA VAL A 246 9.50 13.11 12.69
C VAL A 246 9.64 14.37 13.55
N TYR A 247 10.87 14.79 13.74
CA TYR A 247 11.24 16.01 14.46
C TYR A 247 11.78 17.06 13.49
N GLU A 248 11.56 18.31 13.82
CA GLU A 248 12.16 19.48 13.18
C GLU A 248 12.57 20.46 14.26
N ASN A 249 13.85 20.87 14.27
CA ASN A 249 14.44 21.74 15.29
C ASN A 249 14.17 21.24 16.73
N GLY A 250 14.25 19.92 16.93
CA GLY A 250 13.99 19.27 18.21
C GLY A 250 12.52 19.15 18.62
N ALA A 251 11.58 19.73 17.88
CA ALA A 251 10.15 19.63 18.13
C ALA A 251 9.50 18.48 17.35
N GLU A 252 8.63 17.72 18.02
CA GLU A 252 7.78 16.72 17.34
C GLU A 252 6.83 17.40 16.37
N ARG A 253 6.87 16.99 15.09
CA ARG A 253 6.03 17.53 14.03
C ARG A 253 5.02 16.52 13.52
N ILE A 254 5.45 15.28 13.34
CA ILE A 254 4.61 14.18 12.85
C ILE A 254 4.80 13.00 13.78
N ARG A 255 3.69 12.40 14.20
CA ARG A 255 3.65 11.11 14.91
C ARG A 255 2.62 10.22 14.24
N LEU A 256 3.07 9.10 13.71
CA LEU A 256 2.21 8.09 13.11
C LEU A 256 2.33 6.78 13.89
N THR A 257 1.20 6.20 14.24
CA THR A 257 1.13 4.89 14.93
C THR A 257 0.25 3.94 14.14
N TRP A 258 0.72 2.71 13.97
CA TRP A 258 -0.08 1.65 13.37
C TRP A 258 0.03 0.38 14.20
N SER A 259 -1.11 -0.07 14.70
CA SER A 259 -1.24 -1.31 15.48
C SER A 259 -2.07 -2.33 14.70
N GLY A 260 -1.61 -3.57 14.68
CA GLY A 260 -2.30 -4.67 14.03
C GLY A 260 -2.38 -5.89 14.94
N PHE A 261 -3.60 -6.30 15.27
CA PHE A 261 -3.91 -7.46 16.11
C PHE A 261 -5.11 -8.22 15.54
N ALA A 262 -5.19 -9.52 15.79
CA ALA A 262 -6.42 -10.25 15.56
C ALA A 262 -7.51 -9.73 16.52
N ALA A 263 -8.72 -9.48 16.02
CA ALA A 263 -9.86 -9.17 16.86
C ALA A 263 -10.08 -10.34 17.82
N ARG A 264 -9.73 -10.15 19.09
CA ARG A 264 -10.05 -11.12 20.13
C ARG A 264 -11.52 -10.98 20.47
N THR A 265 -12.29 -12.03 20.26
CA THR A 265 -13.61 -12.14 20.88
C THR A 265 -13.47 -11.97 22.41
N ALA A 266 -13.86 -10.80 22.87
CA ALA A 266 -14.21 -10.47 24.24
C ALA A 266 -13.41 -11.13 25.36
N ARG A 267 -12.18 -10.71 25.62
CA ARG A 267 -11.56 -10.66 26.97
C ARG A 267 -10.16 -10.08 26.88
N GLY A 268 -10.05 -8.83 27.17
CA GLY A 268 -8.75 -8.16 27.33
C GLY A 268 -8.63 -6.98 26.35
N THR A 269 -9.23 -5.93 26.76
CA THR A 269 -9.17 -4.61 26.14
C THR A 269 -7.75 -4.10 26.10
N ALA A 270 -7.16 -4.11 24.92
CA ALA A 270 -6.36 -2.95 24.57
C ALA A 270 -7.36 -1.78 24.55
N GLN A 271 -7.16 -0.80 25.38
CA GLN A 271 -8.03 0.36 25.53
C GLN A 271 -8.35 0.96 24.14
N GLY A 272 -9.61 0.91 23.76
CA GLY A 272 -10.23 1.84 22.87
C GLY A 272 -9.88 1.78 21.40
N SER A 273 -9.94 0.60 20.71
CA SER A 273 -10.03 0.69 19.26
C SER A 273 -10.83 -0.46 18.67
N ASP A 274 -12.07 -0.16 18.33
CA ASP A 274 -12.87 -0.99 17.42
C ASP A 274 -12.30 -0.99 15.98
N GLY A 275 -11.00 -0.75 15.81
CA GLY A 275 -10.32 -0.51 14.54
C GLY A 275 -10.64 0.89 13.99
N GLY A 276 -9.85 1.44 13.09
CA GLY A 276 -10.15 2.74 12.46
C GLY A 276 -8.93 3.62 12.26
N VAL A 277 -9.20 4.84 11.84
CA VAL A 277 -8.19 5.89 11.67
C VAL A 277 -8.57 7.10 12.50
N GLU A 278 -7.63 7.61 13.25
CA GLU A 278 -7.73 8.86 13.99
C GLU A 278 -6.64 9.81 13.51
N LEU A 279 -7.02 11.03 13.17
CA LEU A 279 -6.11 12.10 12.81
C LEU A 279 -6.36 13.30 13.70
N GLN A 280 -5.28 13.89 14.21
CA GLN A 280 -5.29 15.14 14.95
C GLN A 280 -4.23 16.05 14.34
N LEU A 281 -4.65 17.22 13.86
CA LEU A 281 -3.78 18.21 13.28
C LEU A 281 -3.93 19.50 14.08
N LEU A 282 -2.82 20.10 14.48
CA LEU A 282 -2.81 21.31 15.33
C LEU A 282 -1.98 22.39 14.65
N GLY A 283 -2.61 23.51 14.34
CA GLY A 283 -1.97 24.71 13.78
C GLY A 283 -1.20 25.53 14.83
N ALA A 284 -0.41 26.49 14.36
CA ALA A 284 0.38 27.38 15.22
C ALA A 284 -0.49 28.26 16.13
N ASP A 285 -1.69 28.60 15.70
CA ASP A 285 -2.69 29.39 16.44
C ASP A 285 -3.58 28.56 17.36
N GLN A 286 -3.25 27.30 17.59
CA GLN A 286 -4.00 26.30 18.34
C GLN A 286 -5.31 25.86 17.66
N SER A 287 -5.58 26.26 16.41
CA SER A 287 -6.67 25.68 15.64
C SER A 287 -6.45 24.18 15.43
N GLU A 288 -7.51 23.40 15.49
CA GLU A 288 -7.45 21.93 15.43
C GLU A 288 -8.37 21.37 14.34
N ILE A 289 -7.88 20.37 13.63
CA ILE A 289 -8.68 19.48 12.80
C ILE A 289 -8.57 18.08 13.39
N ALA A 290 -9.69 17.49 13.78
CA ALA A 290 -9.79 16.10 14.22
C ALA A 290 -10.66 15.31 13.24
N VAL A 291 -10.15 14.15 12.81
CA VAL A 291 -10.88 13.21 11.94
C VAL A 291 -10.90 11.85 12.57
N HIS A 292 -12.08 11.26 12.66
CA HIS A 292 -12.27 9.88 13.09
C HIS A 292 -12.98 9.10 11.98
N VAL A 293 -12.37 8.02 11.54
CA VAL A 293 -12.97 7.10 10.57
C VAL A 293 -13.27 5.80 11.29
N ALA A 294 -14.55 5.48 11.42
CA ALA A 294 -15.01 4.28 12.09
C ALA A 294 -14.54 3.00 11.36
N ALA A 295 -14.33 1.96 12.13
CA ALA A 295 -13.90 0.66 11.64
C ALA A 295 -14.99 -0.42 11.85
N PRO A 296 -14.77 -1.65 11.34
CA PRO A 296 -13.56 -2.13 10.65
C PRO A 296 -13.46 -1.62 9.22
N LEU A 297 -12.29 -1.13 8.86
CA LEU A 297 -12.01 -0.76 7.47
C LEU A 297 -11.20 -1.89 6.81
N ASP A 298 -11.84 -2.67 5.97
CA ASP A 298 -11.14 -3.62 5.10
C ASP A 298 -10.28 -2.82 4.09
N PRO A 299 -8.94 -2.95 4.12
CA PRO A 299 -8.08 -2.17 3.24
C PRO A 299 -8.12 -2.62 1.78
N TYR A 300 -8.55 -3.84 1.48
CA TYR A 300 -8.45 -4.40 0.13
C TYR A 300 -9.38 -3.73 -0.88
N PRO A 301 -10.70 -3.54 -0.62
CA PRO A 301 -11.56 -2.83 -1.54
C PRO A 301 -11.13 -1.37 -1.77
N GLY A 302 -10.71 -0.69 -0.70
CA GLY A 302 -10.23 0.69 -0.78
C GLY A 302 -8.92 0.79 -1.59
N THR A 303 -7.98 -0.12 -1.36
CA THR A 303 -6.73 -0.19 -2.14
C THR A 303 -7.01 -0.43 -3.62
N ALA A 304 -7.92 -1.36 -3.94
CA ALA A 304 -8.32 -1.62 -5.32
C ALA A 304 -8.97 -0.38 -5.97
N ALA A 305 -9.85 0.30 -5.25
CA ALA A 305 -10.48 1.53 -5.74
C ALA A 305 -9.43 2.62 -6.03
N ARG A 306 -8.47 2.84 -5.11
CA ARG A 306 -7.35 3.79 -5.31
C ARG A 306 -6.48 3.42 -6.51
N MET A 307 -6.12 2.15 -6.67
CA MET A 307 -5.34 1.68 -7.81
C MET A 307 -6.07 1.88 -9.13
N VAL A 308 -7.35 1.60 -9.19
CA VAL A 308 -8.17 1.78 -10.41
C VAL A 308 -8.37 3.26 -10.73
N SER A 309 -8.62 4.10 -9.70
CA SER A 309 -8.72 5.56 -9.87
C SER A 309 -7.41 6.16 -10.39
N ALA A 310 -6.25 5.66 -9.92
CA ALA A 310 -4.95 6.12 -10.36
C ALA A 310 -4.73 6.00 -11.89
N ILE A 311 -5.36 5.03 -12.55
CA ILE A 311 -5.27 4.87 -14.01
C ILE A 311 -5.63 6.16 -14.73
N GLY A 312 -6.72 6.82 -14.31
CA GLY A 312 -7.18 8.08 -14.92
C GLY A 312 -6.23 9.26 -14.70
N GLY A 313 -5.45 9.22 -13.63
CA GLY A 313 -4.47 10.26 -13.30
C GLY A 313 -3.13 10.12 -14.02
N LEU A 314 -2.77 8.92 -14.49
CA LEU A 314 -1.47 8.67 -15.12
C LEU A 314 -1.14 9.61 -16.30
N PRO A 315 -2.07 9.94 -17.22
CA PRO A 315 -1.75 10.82 -18.35
C PRO A 315 -1.32 12.22 -17.94
N ALA A 316 -1.67 12.70 -16.76
CA ALA A 316 -1.28 14.01 -16.25
C ALA A 316 0.16 14.04 -15.68
N LEU A 317 0.74 12.86 -15.42
CA LEU A 317 2.10 12.75 -14.89
C LEU A 317 3.13 12.77 -16.04
N PRO A 318 4.34 13.33 -15.84
CA PRO A 318 5.45 13.09 -16.75
C PRO A 318 5.86 11.61 -16.73
N PRO A 319 6.62 11.10 -17.71
CA PRO A 319 7.23 9.77 -17.61
C PRO A 319 8.16 9.66 -16.39
N GLY A 320 8.14 8.50 -15.71
CA GLY A 320 9.00 8.28 -14.53
C GLY A 320 8.31 7.52 -13.39
N LEU A 321 8.98 7.51 -12.23
CA LEU A 321 8.46 6.99 -10.97
C LEU A 321 7.90 8.12 -10.13
N HIS A 322 6.71 7.93 -9.58
CA HIS A 322 5.98 9.00 -8.88
C HIS A 322 5.55 8.58 -7.47
N PRO A 323 5.59 9.50 -6.49
CA PRO A 323 4.93 9.30 -5.21
C PRO A 323 3.40 9.35 -5.40
N THR A 324 2.67 8.76 -4.45
CA THR A 324 1.19 8.74 -4.47
C THR A 324 0.57 10.14 -4.52
N THR A 325 1.25 11.13 -3.95
CA THR A 325 0.82 12.55 -3.95
C THR A 325 0.86 13.22 -5.32
N ALA A 326 1.55 12.65 -6.29
CA ALA A 326 1.52 13.14 -7.67
C ALA A 326 0.20 12.83 -8.39
N LEU A 327 -0.58 11.87 -7.87
CA LEU A 327 -1.90 11.55 -8.41
C LEU A 327 -2.92 12.64 -8.05
N PRO A 328 -3.86 12.97 -8.94
CA PRO A 328 -4.99 13.83 -8.61
C PRO A 328 -5.76 13.26 -7.41
N VAL A 329 -6.24 14.15 -6.55
CA VAL A 329 -7.14 13.79 -5.46
C VAL A 329 -8.56 13.76 -6.03
N GLY A 330 -9.10 12.56 -6.27
CA GLY A 330 -10.46 12.38 -6.77
C GLY A 330 -10.53 11.53 -8.02
#